data_31a6dca9ef340b6d37f8e84366b0d216
#
_entry.id   31a6dca9ef340b6d37f8e84366b0d216
#
_cell.length_a   1.000
_cell.length_b   1.000
_cell.length_c   1.000
_cell.angle_alpha   90.00
_cell.angle_beta   90.00
_cell.angle_gamma   90.00
#
_symmetry.space_group_name_H-M   'P 1'
#
loop_
_entity.id
_entity.type
_entity.pdbx_description
1 polymer ?
#
loop_
_entity_poly.entity_id
_entity_poly.type
_entity_poly.pdbx_seq_one_letter_code
_entity_poly.pdbx_strand_id
1 'polypeptide(L)'
;MEKIWNFFENLNELVYVSDVDTYELVYMNRKTRENFGFQTQEEIKGKKCYEVMQHNAAPCSMCNNQELVEGEFKEWKYYNPVLGKHLLLKDTMLEQDGRRYRVEIALDVSNEEKQGSLIQNYENMEAIINEGIRIAL
;
A
#
# COMPACT_ATOMS: atom_id res chain seq x y z
N MET A 1 -0.72 12.63 11.46
CA MET A 1 -0.75 11.42 10.63
C MET A 1 -0.35 11.68 9.17
N GLU A 2 -0.83 12.75 8.57
CA GLU A 2 -0.51 13.08 7.17
C GLU A 2 0.99 13.20 6.90
N LYS A 3 1.77 13.67 7.87
CA LYS A 3 3.21 13.83 7.72
C LYS A 3 3.95 12.52 7.53
N ILE A 4 3.46 11.43 8.12
CA ILE A 4 4.09 10.10 8.00
C ILE A 4 4.05 9.65 6.54
N TRP A 5 2.90 9.84 5.91
CA TRP A 5 2.67 9.35 4.57
C TRP A 5 3.40 10.16 3.50
N ASN A 6 3.84 11.39 3.83
CA ASN A 6 4.57 12.23 2.88
C ASN A 6 5.89 11.61 2.39
N PHE A 7 6.44 10.66 3.15
CA PHE A 7 7.60 9.90 2.70
C PHE A 7 7.35 9.20 1.37
N PHE A 8 6.11 8.83 1.10
CA PHE A 8 5.77 7.96 -0.03
C PHE A 8 5.28 8.73 -1.25
N GLU A 9 5.03 10.02 -1.12
CA GLU A 9 4.32 10.80 -2.14
C GLU A 9 4.99 10.75 -3.51
N ASN A 10 6.32 10.83 -3.54
CA ASN A 10 7.08 10.90 -4.80
C ASN A 10 7.78 9.59 -5.15
N LEU A 11 7.48 8.50 -4.46
CA LEU A 11 8.03 7.19 -4.83
C LEU A 11 7.37 6.69 -6.12
N ASN A 12 8.14 5.93 -6.91
CA ASN A 12 7.64 5.35 -8.15
C ASN A 12 6.86 4.05 -7.94
N GLU A 13 6.90 3.51 -6.75
CA GLU A 13 6.15 2.33 -6.36
C GLU A 13 4.74 2.74 -5.94
N LEU A 14 3.82 1.78 -5.98
CA LEU A 14 2.46 2.02 -5.54
C LEU A 14 2.40 1.89 -4.02
N VAL A 15 1.91 2.92 -3.35
CA VAL A 15 1.76 2.91 -1.88
C VAL A 15 0.35 3.36 -1.53
N TYR A 16 -0.33 2.58 -0.69
CA TYR A 16 -1.59 3.04 -0.14
C TYR A 16 -1.72 2.63 1.33
N VAL A 17 -2.56 3.37 2.04
CA VAL A 17 -2.89 3.13 3.43
C VAL A 17 -4.40 3.03 3.56
N SER A 18 -4.87 2.01 4.26
CA SER A 18 -6.29 1.86 4.56
C SER A 18 -6.49 1.51 6.03
N ASP A 19 -7.68 1.80 6.53
CA ASP A 19 -8.07 1.36 7.88
C ASP A 19 -8.33 -0.15 7.85
N VAL A 20 -7.70 -0.88 8.76
CA VAL A 20 -7.82 -2.35 8.81
C VAL A 20 -9.25 -2.78 9.11
N ASP A 21 -9.96 -2.03 9.95
CA ASP A 21 -11.28 -2.41 10.43
C ASP A 21 -12.40 -1.99 9.49
N THR A 22 -12.28 -0.82 8.87
CA THR A 22 -13.32 -0.26 8.00
C THR A 22 -13.04 -0.43 6.51
N TYR A 23 -11.80 -0.78 6.13
CA TYR A 23 -11.32 -0.85 4.75
C TYR A 23 -11.29 0.50 4.04
N GLU A 24 -11.53 1.60 4.74
CA GLU A 24 -11.51 2.93 4.15
C GLU A 24 -10.09 3.36 3.80
N LEU A 25 -9.94 3.91 2.59
CA LEU A 25 -8.66 4.47 2.16
C LEU A 25 -8.36 5.75 2.94
N VAL A 26 -7.12 5.86 3.39
CA VAL A 26 -6.61 7.01 4.14
C VAL A 26 -5.63 7.80 3.29
N TYR A 27 -4.83 7.10 2.48
CA TYR A 27 -3.78 7.72 1.69
C TYR A 27 -3.43 6.86 0.48
N MET A 28 -3.14 7.52 -0.62
CA MET A 28 -2.51 6.95 -1.80
C MET A 28 -1.41 7.89 -2.24
N ASN A 29 -0.22 7.37 -2.51
CA ASN A 29 0.82 8.22 -3.06
C ASN A 29 0.47 8.61 -4.50
N ARG A 30 1.22 9.58 -5.06
CA ARG A 30 0.92 10.12 -6.39
C ARG A 30 0.86 9.03 -7.46
N LYS A 31 1.80 8.10 -7.45
CA LYS A 31 1.85 7.01 -8.43
C LYS A 31 0.59 6.15 -8.37
N THR A 32 0.12 5.84 -7.16
CA THR A 32 -1.09 5.04 -6.98
C THR A 32 -2.32 5.80 -7.45
N ARG A 33 -2.44 7.09 -7.08
CA ARG A 33 -3.54 7.92 -7.55
C ARG A 33 -3.60 7.97 -9.07
N GLU A 34 -2.45 8.20 -9.71
CA GLU A 34 -2.37 8.25 -11.18
C GLU A 34 -2.82 6.94 -11.82
N ASN A 35 -2.39 5.81 -11.25
CA ASN A 35 -2.75 4.49 -11.78
C ASN A 35 -4.24 4.17 -11.63
N PHE A 36 -4.89 4.71 -10.62
CA PHE A 36 -6.32 4.47 -10.38
C PHE A 36 -7.21 5.64 -10.80
N GLY A 37 -6.65 6.65 -11.44
CA GLY A 37 -7.43 7.74 -12.03
C GLY A 37 -7.84 8.86 -11.08
N PHE A 38 -7.12 9.04 -9.97
CA PHE A 38 -7.41 10.10 -9.01
C PHE A 38 -6.36 11.21 -9.09
N GLN A 39 -6.80 12.45 -8.96
CA GLN A 39 -5.91 13.61 -8.98
C GLN A 39 -5.51 14.07 -7.58
N THR A 40 -6.37 13.89 -6.59
CA THR A 40 -6.15 14.40 -5.24
C THR A 40 -6.42 13.34 -4.17
N GLN A 41 -5.88 13.56 -2.97
CA GLN A 41 -6.19 12.74 -1.81
C GLN A 41 -7.67 12.84 -1.40
N GLU A 42 -8.29 13.98 -1.61
CA GLU A 42 -9.68 14.17 -1.24
C GLU A 42 -10.62 13.21 -1.99
N GLU A 43 -10.26 12.89 -3.23
CA GLU A 43 -11.08 11.98 -4.05
C GLU A 43 -11.11 10.56 -3.51
N ILE A 44 -10.06 10.13 -2.79
CA ILE A 44 -9.98 8.73 -2.30
C ILE A 44 -10.51 8.57 -0.89
N LYS A 45 -10.62 9.62 -0.11
CA LYS A 45 -11.03 9.53 1.30
C LYS A 45 -12.42 8.93 1.45
N GLY A 46 -12.53 7.96 2.35
CA GLY A 46 -13.79 7.29 2.64
C GLY A 46 -14.17 6.20 1.66
N LYS A 47 -13.45 6.06 0.55
CA LYS A 47 -13.68 4.96 -0.38
C LYS A 47 -13.08 3.68 0.18
N LYS A 48 -13.69 2.55 -0.13
CA LYS A 48 -13.20 1.25 0.33
C LYS A 48 -12.07 0.77 -0.58
N CYS A 49 -11.02 0.19 0.02
CA CYS A 49 -9.88 -0.29 -0.75
C CYS A 49 -10.28 -1.33 -1.79
N TYR A 50 -11.18 -2.26 -1.43
CA TYR A 50 -11.62 -3.30 -2.37
C TYR A 50 -12.45 -2.74 -3.53
N GLU A 51 -13.15 -1.63 -3.34
CA GLU A 51 -13.90 -0.99 -4.43
C GLU A 51 -12.96 -0.35 -5.44
N VAL A 52 -11.97 0.38 -4.97
CA VAL A 52 -11.04 1.11 -5.82
C VAL A 52 -10.01 0.18 -6.46
N MET A 53 -9.40 -0.69 -5.66
CA MET A 53 -8.26 -1.51 -6.10
C MET A 53 -8.67 -2.74 -6.89
N GLN A 54 -9.85 -3.29 -6.59
CA GLN A 54 -10.27 -4.57 -7.15
C GLN A 54 -11.63 -4.51 -7.85
N HIS A 55 -12.31 -3.37 -7.82
CA HIS A 55 -13.67 -3.21 -8.33
C HIS A 55 -14.65 -4.24 -7.74
N ASN A 56 -14.48 -4.56 -6.46
CA ASN A 56 -15.33 -5.50 -5.73
C ASN A 56 -16.33 -4.76 -4.85
N ALA A 57 -17.44 -5.42 -4.56
CA ALA A 57 -18.47 -4.88 -3.66
C ALA A 57 -18.25 -5.28 -2.20
N ALA A 58 -17.29 -6.14 -1.92
CA ALA A 58 -16.99 -6.68 -0.60
C ALA A 58 -15.48 -6.93 -0.46
N PRO A 59 -14.96 -7.08 0.77
CA PRO A 59 -13.54 -7.35 0.97
C PRO A 59 -13.04 -8.51 0.13
N CYS A 60 -11.82 -8.39 -0.39
CA CYS A 60 -11.22 -9.36 -1.28
C CYS A 60 -11.02 -10.70 -0.57
N SER A 61 -11.22 -11.80 -1.29
CA SER A 61 -11.00 -13.14 -0.74
C SER A 61 -9.55 -13.37 -0.31
N MET A 62 -8.60 -12.70 -0.97
CA MET A 62 -7.17 -12.78 -0.64
C MET A 62 -6.74 -11.76 0.41
N CYS A 63 -7.67 -11.01 1.00
CA CYS A 63 -7.34 -9.97 1.98
C CYS A 63 -6.68 -10.58 3.21
N ASN A 64 -5.52 -10.05 3.59
CA ASN A 64 -4.76 -10.53 4.74
C ASN A 64 -4.82 -9.60 5.95
N ASN A 65 -5.81 -8.70 6.02
CA ASN A 65 -5.94 -7.75 7.13
C ASN A 65 -5.90 -8.40 8.51
N GLN A 66 -6.54 -9.56 8.65
CA GLN A 66 -6.60 -10.27 9.93
C GLN A 66 -5.27 -10.91 10.34
N GLU A 67 -4.34 -11.03 9.41
CA GLU A 67 -3.04 -11.65 9.63
C GLU A 67 -1.92 -10.65 9.85
N LEU A 68 -2.21 -9.37 9.69
CA LEU A 68 -1.18 -8.34 9.80
C LEU A 68 -0.76 -8.11 11.25
N VAL A 69 0.54 -7.98 11.46
CA VAL A 69 1.15 -7.72 12.77
C VAL A 69 2.01 -6.46 12.65
N GLU A 70 1.87 -5.58 13.63
CA GLU A 70 2.64 -4.33 13.64
C GLU A 70 4.14 -4.62 13.62
N GLY A 71 4.84 -3.94 12.70
CA GLY A 71 6.29 -4.07 12.54
C GLY A 71 6.75 -5.27 11.72
N GLU A 72 5.84 -6.13 11.29
CA GLU A 72 6.17 -7.27 10.44
C GLU A 72 5.60 -7.07 9.05
N PHE A 73 6.39 -7.40 8.04
CA PHE A 73 5.96 -7.30 6.64
C PHE A 73 5.63 -8.69 6.10
N LYS A 74 4.46 -8.79 5.45
CA LYS A 74 4.04 -9.98 4.70
C LYS A 74 4.28 -9.70 3.23
N GLU A 75 5.06 -10.56 2.59
CA GLU A 75 5.42 -10.43 1.19
C GLU A 75 4.69 -11.48 0.37
N TRP A 76 4.10 -11.06 -0.77
CA TRP A 76 3.39 -11.96 -1.66
C TRP A 76 3.31 -11.39 -3.07
N LYS A 77 3.07 -12.24 -4.04
CA LYS A 77 2.92 -11.86 -5.44
C LYS A 77 1.45 -11.91 -5.83
N TYR A 78 1.03 -10.95 -6.63
CA TYR A 78 -0.36 -10.85 -7.02
C TYR A 78 -0.48 -10.23 -8.41
N TYR A 79 -1.35 -10.79 -9.26
CA TYR A 79 -1.73 -10.16 -10.50
C TYR A 79 -2.96 -9.28 -10.25
N ASN A 80 -2.82 -7.98 -10.45
CA ASN A 80 -3.94 -7.05 -10.29
C ASN A 80 -4.67 -6.89 -11.64
N PRO A 81 -5.90 -7.40 -11.79
CA PRO A 81 -6.60 -7.34 -13.08
C PRO A 81 -7.07 -5.95 -13.44
N VAL A 82 -7.25 -5.06 -12.48
CA VAL A 82 -7.64 -3.66 -12.74
C VAL A 82 -6.51 -2.92 -13.44
N LEU A 83 -5.29 -3.12 -12.98
CA LEU A 83 -4.09 -2.49 -13.55
C LEU A 83 -3.46 -3.30 -14.67
N GLY A 84 -3.77 -4.59 -14.76
CA GLY A 84 -3.13 -5.49 -15.72
C GLY A 84 -1.65 -5.72 -15.43
N LYS A 85 -1.27 -5.75 -14.15
CA LYS A 85 0.14 -5.82 -13.73
C LYS A 85 0.37 -6.93 -12.73
N HIS A 86 1.54 -7.58 -12.87
CA HIS A 86 2.06 -8.48 -11.84
C HIS A 86 2.79 -7.65 -10.80
N LEU A 87 2.37 -7.79 -9.54
CA LEU A 87 2.87 -6.99 -8.45
C LEU A 87 3.55 -7.87 -7.41
N LEU A 88 4.64 -7.34 -6.84
CA LEU A 88 5.23 -7.87 -5.60
C LEU A 88 4.75 -6.95 -4.48
N LEU A 89 3.99 -7.51 -3.55
CA LEU A 89 3.33 -6.76 -2.49
C LEU A 89 4.03 -6.98 -1.16
N LYS A 90 4.17 -5.90 -0.38
CA LYS A 90 4.55 -5.96 1.03
C LYS A 90 3.52 -5.22 1.85
N ASP A 91 2.98 -5.93 2.81
CA ASP A 91 1.92 -5.43 3.67
C ASP A 91 2.36 -5.44 5.12
N THR A 92 2.09 -4.36 5.82
CA THR A 92 2.31 -4.28 7.27
C THR A 92 1.15 -3.53 7.92
N MET A 93 1.17 -3.49 9.24
CA MET A 93 0.18 -2.77 10.02
C MET A 93 0.88 -1.73 10.88
N LEU A 94 0.24 -0.57 11.01
CA LEU A 94 0.64 0.49 11.92
C LEU A 94 -0.55 0.81 12.82
N GLU A 95 -0.33 0.81 14.13
CA GLU A 95 -1.35 1.24 15.08
C GLU A 95 -1.02 2.67 15.54
N GLN A 96 -2.00 3.56 15.46
CA GLN A 96 -1.84 4.96 15.88
C GLN A 96 -3.18 5.51 16.34
N ASP A 97 -3.16 6.17 17.49
CA ASP A 97 -4.35 6.82 18.08
C ASP A 97 -5.55 5.87 18.20
N GLY A 98 -5.27 4.63 18.56
CA GLY A 98 -6.30 3.60 18.75
C GLY A 98 -6.84 3.00 17.47
N ARG A 99 -6.29 3.38 16.31
CA ARG A 99 -6.69 2.82 15.02
C ARG A 99 -5.57 2.00 14.42
N ARG A 100 -5.95 0.98 13.66
CA ARG A 100 -5.01 0.11 12.96
C ARG A 100 -5.09 0.40 11.47
N TYR A 101 -3.92 0.62 10.88
CA TYR A 101 -3.80 0.94 9.47
C TYR A 101 -3.00 -0.11 8.74
N ARG A 102 -3.44 -0.47 7.54
CA ARG A 102 -2.71 -1.31 6.61
C ARG A 102 -1.88 -0.41 5.71
N VAL A 103 -0.59 -0.69 5.61
CA VAL A 103 0.29 -0.03 4.64
C VAL A 103 0.72 -1.07 3.63
N GLU A 104 0.45 -0.81 2.36
CA GLU A 104 0.87 -1.69 1.28
C GLU A 104 1.80 -0.96 0.32
N ILE A 105 2.92 -1.63 -0.01
CA ILE A 105 3.81 -1.20 -1.07
C ILE A 105 3.75 -2.24 -2.17
N ALA A 106 3.57 -1.80 -3.40
CA ALA A 106 3.49 -2.69 -4.56
C ALA A 106 4.53 -2.30 -5.60
N LEU A 107 5.32 -3.29 -6.02
CA LEU A 107 6.24 -3.13 -7.13
C LEU A 107 5.70 -3.84 -8.35
N ASP A 108 5.77 -3.17 -9.49
CA ASP A 108 5.46 -3.77 -10.78
C ASP A 108 6.64 -4.66 -11.19
N VAL A 109 6.42 -5.97 -11.18
CA VAL A 109 7.44 -6.96 -11.54
C VAL A 109 7.10 -7.67 -12.85
N SER A 110 6.28 -7.02 -13.68
CA SER A 110 5.90 -7.57 -14.99
C SER A 110 7.11 -7.74 -15.93
N ASN A 111 8.17 -6.97 -15.70
CA ASN A 111 9.42 -7.05 -16.48
C ASN A 111 10.49 -7.77 -15.65
N GLU A 112 10.69 -9.05 -15.94
CA GLU A 112 11.63 -9.90 -15.20
C GLU A 112 13.09 -9.44 -15.29
N GLU A 113 13.48 -8.76 -16.35
CA GLU A 113 14.85 -8.28 -16.54
C GLU A 113 15.27 -7.27 -15.47
N LYS A 114 14.31 -6.56 -14.88
CA LYS A 114 14.55 -5.57 -13.83
C LYS A 114 14.26 -6.08 -12.44
N GLN A 115 13.87 -7.34 -12.30
CA GLN A 115 13.37 -7.87 -11.05
C GLN A 115 14.36 -7.77 -9.89
N GLY A 116 15.63 -8.07 -10.12
CA GLY A 116 16.66 -7.97 -9.07
C GLY A 116 16.83 -6.55 -8.54
N SER A 117 16.86 -5.55 -9.45
CA SER A 117 16.98 -4.15 -9.08
C SER A 117 15.74 -3.66 -8.32
N LEU A 118 14.55 -4.10 -8.74
CA LEU A 118 13.30 -3.73 -8.09
C LEU A 118 13.22 -4.31 -6.68
N ILE A 119 13.68 -5.54 -6.48
CA ILE A 119 13.70 -6.17 -5.16
C ILE A 119 14.61 -5.40 -4.21
N GLN A 120 15.78 -4.96 -4.67
CA GLN A 120 16.68 -4.14 -3.85
C GLN A 120 16.02 -2.83 -3.43
N ASN A 121 15.36 -2.16 -4.36
CA ASN A 121 14.62 -0.92 -4.06
C ASN A 121 13.50 -1.17 -3.05
N TYR A 122 12.86 -2.31 -3.14
CA TYR A 122 11.78 -2.72 -2.25
C TYR A 122 12.28 -2.91 -0.82
N GLU A 123 13.45 -3.55 -0.67
CA GLU A 123 14.08 -3.71 0.64
C GLU A 123 14.47 -2.36 1.24
N ASN A 124 14.96 -1.43 0.42
CA ASN A 124 15.28 -0.09 0.86
C ASN A 124 14.04 0.66 1.35
N MET A 125 12.90 0.46 0.68
CA MET A 125 11.65 1.07 1.11
C MET A 125 11.12 0.51 2.42
N GLU A 126 11.32 -0.78 2.65
CA GLU A 126 10.98 -1.38 3.94
C GLU A 126 11.71 -0.66 5.08
N ALA A 127 13.00 -0.39 4.89
CA ALA A 127 13.80 0.35 5.86
C ALA A 127 13.26 1.78 6.07
N ILE A 128 12.84 2.45 4.99
CA ILE A 128 12.27 3.80 5.06
C ILE A 128 10.97 3.80 5.86
N ILE A 129 10.11 2.82 5.61
CA ILE A 129 8.85 2.69 6.34
C ILE A 129 9.10 2.48 7.82
N ASN A 130 9.99 1.56 8.17
CA ASN A 130 10.31 1.26 9.56
C ASN A 130 10.87 2.47 10.27
N GLU A 131 11.75 3.24 9.61
CA GLU A 131 12.30 4.46 10.17
C GLU A 131 11.22 5.52 10.34
N GLY A 132 10.34 5.69 9.35
CA GLY A 132 9.24 6.64 9.43
C GLY A 132 8.29 6.35 10.57
N ILE A 133 7.93 5.08 10.75
CA ILE A 133 7.07 4.63 11.85
C ILE A 133 7.75 4.90 13.18
N ARG A 134 9.04 4.57 13.30
CA ARG A 134 9.81 4.75 14.54
C ARG A 134 9.90 6.22 14.95
N ILE A 135 10.13 7.11 14.00
CA ILE A 135 10.23 8.55 14.26
C ILE A 135 8.87 9.12 14.65
N ALA A 136 7.79 8.63 14.04
CA ALA A 136 6.45 9.16 14.29
C ALA A 136 5.83 8.66 15.59
N LEU A 137 6.27 7.52 16.09
CA LEU A 137 5.78 6.93 17.33
C LEU A 137 6.61 7.40 18.54
#